data_3fbddf5ed8ade510942d50a59653ce58
#
_entry.id   3fbddf5ed8ade510942d50a59653ce58
#
_cell.length_a   1.000
_cell.length_b   1.000
_cell.length_c   1.000
_cell.angle_alpha   90.00
_cell.angle_beta   90.00
_cell.angle_gamma   90.00
#
_symmetry.space_group_name_H-M   'P 1'
#
loop_
_entity.id
_entity.type
_entity.pdbx_description
1 polymer ?
#
loop_
_entity_poly.entity_id
_entity_poly.type
_entity_poly.pdbx_seq_one_letter_code
_entity_poly.pdbx_strand_id
1 'polypeptide(L)'
;MGRQPFGLASPAAWLLDAGADVVCVDLAKERLSDDVVRRSDVIAFFLPMHTATRLALPVIDRVRAVHPGARLAAYGLYAPLNEALLRARGITDVLGGEFEADLVRVCMGGPRGPATDTMTAAAHGALEEGAAKAPTRLEIPRLPFRVPVRTGLLPLTRYATLQVGDERRIVGYTEASRGCKHRCRHCPIVPVYDGRFRVVAPEVVLADVRAQAEAGARHITFGDPDFFNGIRHAEAVVRGIARDCPGLTYDVTIKVEHLLRHAGMLPLLRDTGCAFVTSAVESLDDEVLARLEKGHTRLDFERVVALFRDTGLPFVPTFVAFMPWTTPGSYLELLRTIDRLDLVANVSPIQLAIRLLVPQGSRMLELADMRACAGAFDPVSLTHPWKHPDPAVDALQAELSEIVGVRLNAPRAEVFARVWETAHARAAVAAPARRDQVLVSRTTIPYLNEPWYC
;
A
#
# COMPACT_ATOMS: atom_id res chain seq x y z
N MET A 1 3.64 11.51 -0.67
CA MET A 1 4.13 10.25 -0.11
C MET A 1 5.58 10.39 0.30
N GLY A 2 6.02 9.64 1.28
CA GLY A 2 7.35 9.84 1.84
C GLY A 2 8.49 9.27 1.02
N ARG A 3 8.25 8.44 -0.01
CA ARG A 3 9.29 7.74 -0.79
C ARG A 3 9.41 8.32 -2.18
N GLN A 4 10.61 8.22 -2.78
CA GLN A 4 10.81 8.59 -4.17
C GLN A 4 9.92 7.71 -5.07
N PRO A 5 9.10 8.29 -5.97
CA PRO A 5 8.04 7.56 -6.67
C PRO A 5 8.60 6.61 -7.74
N PHE A 6 8.60 5.31 -7.43
CA PHE A 6 8.98 4.24 -8.36
C PHE A 6 8.15 4.27 -9.65
N GLY A 7 6.84 4.56 -9.54
CA GLY A 7 5.96 4.65 -10.70
C GLY A 7 6.18 5.87 -11.60
N LEU A 8 7.11 6.78 -11.27
CA LEU A 8 7.68 7.75 -12.21
C LEU A 8 9.01 7.23 -12.78
N ALA A 9 9.86 6.64 -11.94
CA ALA A 9 11.19 6.18 -12.33
C ALA A 9 11.16 4.98 -13.30
N SER A 10 10.25 4.02 -13.09
CA SER A 10 10.13 2.84 -13.96
C SER A 10 9.68 3.20 -15.38
N PRO A 11 8.55 3.90 -15.61
CA PRO A 11 8.16 4.26 -16.97
C PRO A 11 9.10 5.29 -17.61
N ALA A 12 9.79 6.14 -16.85
CA ALA A 12 10.80 7.05 -17.40
C ALA A 12 11.90 6.29 -18.15
N ALA A 13 12.37 5.15 -17.63
CA ALA A 13 13.34 4.31 -18.31
C ALA A 13 12.85 3.83 -19.69
N TRP A 14 11.59 3.44 -19.78
CA TRP A 14 10.98 2.97 -21.03
C TRP A 14 10.78 4.09 -22.05
N LEU A 15 10.34 5.25 -21.58
CA LEU A 15 10.06 6.41 -22.42
C LEU A 15 11.38 7.02 -22.98
N LEU A 16 12.41 7.14 -22.15
CA LEU A 16 13.74 7.61 -22.58
C LEU A 16 14.36 6.68 -23.61
N ASP A 17 14.27 5.36 -23.40
CA ASP A 17 14.75 4.37 -24.37
C ASP A 17 13.96 4.42 -25.70
N ALA A 18 12.70 4.86 -25.66
CA ALA A 18 11.91 5.08 -26.86
C ALA A 18 12.19 6.44 -27.54
N GLY A 19 13.08 7.27 -26.98
CA GLY A 19 13.45 8.57 -27.51
C GLY A 19 12.53 9.73 -27.14
N ALA A 20 11.69 9.56 -26.12
CA ALA A 20 10.86 10.65 -25.61
C ALA A 20 11.67 11.61 -24.74
N ASP A 21 11.32 12.90 -24.77
CA ASP A 21 11.75 13.88 -23.77
C ASP A 21 10.85 13.76 -22.54
N VAL A 22 11.40 13.42 -21.37
CA VAL A 22 10.65 13.05 -20.18
C VAL A 22 10.93 14.01 -19.03
N VAL A 23 9.86 14.61 -18.51
CA VAL A 23 9.90 15.41 -17.28
C VAL A 23 9.07 14.70 -16.20
N CYS A 24 9.70 14.32 -15.10
CA CYS A 24 9.03 13.72 -13.94
C CYS A 24 8.82 14.80 -12.86
N VAL A 25 7.57 14.92 -12.34
CA VAL A 25 7.25 15.86 -11.27
C VAL A 25 6.55 15.10 -10.12
N ASP A 26 7.17 15.08 -8.95
CA ASP A 26 6.56 14.50 -7.75
C ASP A 26 5.71 15.53 -7.02
N LEU A 27 4.41 15.53 -7.29
CA LEU A 27 3.44 16.48 -6.72
C LEU A 27 3.30 16.42 -5.19
N ALA A 28 3.83 15.37 -4.55
CA ALA A 28 3.90 15.32 -3.08
C ALA A 28 5.05 16.21 -2.53
N LYS A 29 5.97 16.66 -3.37
CA LYS A 29 7.17 17.42 -3.01
C LYS A 29 7.37 18.69 -3.80
N GLU A 30 6.80 18.78 -5.01
CA GLU A 30 7.03 19.87 -5.96
C GLU A 30 5.71 20.43 -6.49
N ARG A 31 5.76 21.64 -6.98
CA ARG A 31 4.63 22.27 -7.69
C ARG A 31 4.75 22.03 -9.18
N LEU A 32 3.66 21.64 -9.82
CA LEU A 32 3.58 21.55 -11.27
C LEU A 32 3.58 22.96 -11.87
N SER A 33 4.57 23.25 -12.71
CA SER A 33 4.65 24.52 -13.45
C SER A 33 3.69 24.52 -14.65
N ASP A 34 3.01 25.64 -14.89
CA ASP A 34 2.16 25.81 -16.07
C ASP A 34 2.98 25.76 -17.38
N ASP A 35 4.26 26.16 -17.35
CA ASP A 35 5.12 26.08 -18.52
C ASP A 35 5.46 24.63 -18.89
N VAL A 36 5.65 23.76 -17.90
CA VAL A 36 5.81 22.32 -18.14
C VAL A 36 4.52 21.77 -18.75
N VAL A 37 3.35 22.14 -18.21
CA VAL A 37 2.06 21.71 -18.74
C VAL A 37 1.87 22.12 -20.19
N ARG A 38 2.14 23.41 -20.54
CA ARG A 38 1.90 23.95 -21.89
C ARG A 38 2.79 23.35 -22.98
N ARG A 39 4.04 22.94 -22.62
CA ARG A 39 5.00 22.36 -23.57
C ARG A 39 4.92 20.85 -23.72
N SER A 40 4.10 20.18 -22.91
CA SER A 40 3.99 18.73 -22.90
C SER A 40 2.90 18.25 -23.85
N ASP A 41 3.24 17.39 -24.82
CA ASP A 41 2.27 16.80 -25.73
C ASP A 41 1.37 15.77 -25.02
N VAL A 42 1.96 15.01 -24.09
CA VAL A 42 1.30 14.00 -23.27
C VAL A 42 1.58 14.26 -21.80
N ILE A 43 0.55 14.25 -20.98
CA ILE A 43 0.67 14.37 -19.53
C ILE A 43 0.06 13.14 -18.88
N ALA A 44 0.88 12.38 -18.15
CA ALA A 44 0.52 11.11 -17.56
C ALA A 44 0.54 11.17 -16.03
N PHE A 45 -0.55 10.74 -15.39
CA PHE A 45 -0.74 10.76 -13.94
C PHE A 45 -0.55 9.38 -13.35
N PHE A 46 0.41 9.22 -12.42
CA PHE A 46 0.59 8.00 -11.66
C PHE A 46 -0.37 7.95 -10.48
N LEU A 47 -1.26 6.98 -10.46
CA LEU A 47 -2.32 6.79 -9.46
C LEU A 47 -2.13 5.45 -8.72
N PRO A 48 -1.16 5.36 -7.78
CA PRO A 48 -0.82 4.10 -7.13
C PRO A 48 -1.80 3.68 -6.03
N MET A 49 -2.50 4.64 -5.42
CA MET A 49 -3.34 4.41 -4.25
C MET A 49 -4.49 5.42 -4.15
N HIS A 50 -5.44 5.14 -3.27
CA HIS A 50 -6.63 5.93 -3.03
C HIS A 50 -6.34 7.42 -2.81
N THR A 51 -5.53 7.76 -1.82
CA THR A 51 -5.24 9.17 -1.47
C THR A 51 -4.55 9.91 -2.61
N ALA A 52 -3.57 9.28 -3.28
CA ALA A 52 -2.90 9.88 -4.43
C ALA A 52 -3.88 10.18 -5.56
N THR A 53 -4.82 9.26 -5.82
CA THR A 53 -5.87 9.46 -6.84
C THR A 53 -6.77 10.63 -6.47
N ARG A 54 -7.26 10.70 -5.24
CA ARG A 54 -8.10 11.81 -4.77
C ARG A 54 -7.40 13.16 -4.89
N LEU A 55 -6.13 13.24 -4.52
CA LEU A 55 -5.32 14.46 -4.63
C LEU A 55 -4.98 14.82 -6.09
N ALA A 56 -4.95 13.85 -7.01
CA ALA A 56 -4.69 14.10 -8.42
C ALA A 56 -5.89 14.73 -9.14
N LEU A 57 -7.14 14.49 -8.71
CA LEU A 57 -8.33 14.99 -9.41
C LEU A 57 -8.31 16.52 -9.65
N PRO A 58 -8.09 17.38 -8.65
CA PRO A 58 -8.02 18.82 -8.89
C PRO A 58 -6.82 19.24 -9.76
N VAL A 59 -5.74 18.46 -9.74
CA VAL A 59 -4.57 18.69 -10.62
C VAL A 59 -4.91 18.36 -12.06
N ILE A 60 -5.63 17.27 -12.32
CA ILE A 60 -6.13 16.91 -13.65
C ILE A 60 -7.01 18.04 -14.20
N ASP A 61 -7.96 18.53 -13.41
CA ASP A 61 -8.86 19.63 -13.79
C ASP A 61 -8.06 20.91 -14.14
N ARG A 62 -7.05 21.26 -13.32
CA ARG A 62 -6.15 22.39 -13.60
C ARG A 62 -5.34 22.18 -14.89
N VAL A 63 -4.75 21.02 -15.08
CA VAL A 63 -3.96 20.70 -16.29
C VAL A 63 -4.82 20.83 -17.53
N ARG A 64 -6.05 20.33 -17.50
CA ARG A 64 -7.02 20.46 -18.60
C ARG A 64 -7.36 21.93 -18.89
N ALA A 65 -7.49 22.76 -17.85
CA ALA A 65 -7.75 24.20 -18.03
C ALA A 65 -6.54 24.95 -18.62
N VAL A 66 -5.30 24.60 -18.21
CA VAL A 66 -4.06 25.24 -18.70
C VAL A 66 -3.71 24.80 -20.12
N HIS A 67 -3.93 23.52 -20.46
CA HIS A 67 -3.61 22.94 -21.77
C HIS A 67 -4.74 22.03 -22.27
N PRO A 68 -5.85 22.59 -22.83
CA PRO A 68 -6.99 21.82 -23.29
C PRO A 68 -6.66 20.80 -24.38
N GLY A 69 -5.63 21.08 -25.19
CA GLY A 69 -5.19 20.21 -26.29
C GLY A 69 -4.30 19.04 -25.89
N ALA A 70 -3.75 19.02 -24.68
CA ALA A 70 -2.86 17.95 -24.25
C ALA A 70 -3.56 16.59 -24.22
N ARG A 71 -2.86 15.54 -24.65
CA ARG A 71 -3.29 14.17 -24.42
C ARG A 71 -3.06 13.79 -22.96
N LEU A 72 -4.11 13.38 -22.25
CA LEU A 72 -4.02 13.03 -20.84
C LEU A 72 -4.13 11.52 -20.65
N ALA A 73 -3.17 10.95 -19.91
CA ALA A 73 -3.16 9.55 -19.51
C ALA A 73 -3.17 9.40 -18.00
N ALA A 74 -3.75 8.34 -17.47
CA ALA A 74 -3.65 7.93 -16.08
C ALA A 74 -3.22 6.46 -16.01
N TYR A 75 -2.32 6.14 -15.07
CA TYR A 75 -1.79 4.79 -14.94
C TYR A 75 -1.52 4.42 -13.48
N GLY A 76 -1.33 3.13 -13.23
CA GLY A 76 -1.13 2.58 -11.90
C GLY A 76 -2.37 1.88 -11.36
N LEU A 77 -2.26 1.36 -10.14
CA LEU A 77 -3.25 0.45 -9.56
C LEU A 77 -4.68 1.03 -9.48
N TYR A 78 -4.79 2.32 -9.15
CA TYR A 78 -6.09 2.98 -8.96
C TYR A 78 -6.65 3.63 -10.23
N ALA A 79 -5.90 3.69 -11.32
CA ALA A 79 -6.39 4.26 -12.57
C ALA A 79 -7.57 3.45 -13.15
N PRO A 80 -7.47 2.13 -13.38
CA PRO A 80 -8.59 1.35 -13.89
C PRO A 80 -9.77 1.28 -12.93
N LEU A 81 -9.54 1.33 -11.60
CA LEU A 81 -10.61 1.33 -10.61
C LEU A 81 -11.49 2.59 -10.68
N ASN A 82 -10.96 3.68 -11.22
CA ASN A 82 -11.63 4.98 -11.31
C ASN A 82 -11.80 5.44 -12.77
N GLU A 83 -11.79 4.51 -13.73
CA GLU A 83 -11.78 4.83 -15.17
C GLU A 83 -12.90 5.77 -15.58
N ALA A 84 -14.16 5.49 -15.22
CA ALA A 84 -15.31 6.32 -15.58
C ALA A 84 -15.15 7.76 -15.09
N LEU A 85 -14.70 7.94 -13.84
CA LEU A 85 -14.46 9.25 -13.25
C LEU A 85 -13.31 10.01 -13.93
N LEU A 86 -12.23 9.31 -14.27
CA LEU A 86 -11.07 9.88 -14.96
C LEU A 86 -11.41 10.30 -16.38
N ARG A 87 -12.16 9.45 -17.12
CA ARG A 87 -12.65 9.78 -18.48
C ARG A 87 -13.58 10.98 -18.47
N ALA A 88 -14.47 11.12 -17.49
CA ALA A 88 -15.33 12.28 -17.32
C ALA A 88 -14.52 13.58 -17.11
N ARG A 89 -13.25 13.50 -16.63
CA ARG A 89 -12.31 14.62 -16.51
C ARG A 89 -11.37 14.79 -17.69
N GLY A 90 -11.63 14.08 -18.80
CA GLY A 90 -10.88 14.22 -20.04
C GLY A 90 -9.58 13.40 -20.09
N ILE A 91 -9.37 12.42 -19.21
CA ILE A 91 -8.32 11.43 -19.39
C ILE A 91 -8.72 10.53 -20.58
N THR A 92 -7.86 10.49 -21.60
CA THR A 92 -8.11 9.70 -22.83
C THR A 92 -7.60 8.28 -22.71
N ASP A 93 -6.53 8.07 -21.96
CA ASP A 93 -5.86 6.78 -21.84
C ASP A 93 -5.77 6.37 -20.35
N VAL A 94 -6.43 5.27 -20.01
CA VAL A 94 -6.39 4.70 -18.65
C VAL A 94 -5.69 3.36 -18.71
N LEU A 95 -4.54 3.25 -18.01
CA LEU A 95 -3.65 2.11 -18.06
C LEU A 95 -3.54 1.45 -16.68
N GLY A 96 -3.64 0.12 -16.64
CA GLY A 96 -3.56 -0.65 -15.41
C GLY A 96 -2.63 -1.85 -15.53
N GLY A 97 -2.35 -2.50 -14.40
CA GLY A 97 -1.45 -3.65 -14.37
C GLY A 97 -0.01 -3.26 -14.73
N GLU A 98 0.53 -3.90 -15.78
CA GLU A 98 1.86 -3.63 -16.31
C GLU A 98 1.74 -2.57 -17.42
N PHE A 99 1.90 -1.32 -17.07
CA PHE A 99 1.51 -0.15 -17.87
C PHE A 99 2.64 0.45 -18.74
N GLU A 100 3.89 0.07 -18.55
CA GLU A 100 5.03 0.76 -19.16
C GLU A 100 5.02 0.72 -20.68
N ALA A 101 4.80 -0.46 -21.28
CA ALA A 101 4.75 -0.61 -22.73
C ALA A 101 3.58 0.16 -23.35
N ASP A 102 2.44 0.16 -22.68
CA ASP A 102 1.25 0.89 -23.14
C ASP A 102 1.46 2.40 -23.01
N LEU A 103 2.12 2.87 -21.96
CA LEU A 103 2.46 4.28 -21.80
C LEU A 103 3.41 4.76 -22.91
N VAL A 104 4.44 3.96 -23.26
CA VAL A 104 5.31 4.25 -24.42
C VAL A 104 4.46 4.40 -25.69
N ARG A 105 3.55 3.46 -25.97
CA ARG A 105 2.68 3.53 -27.15
C ARG A 105 1.82 4.80 -27.16
N VAL A 106 1.27 5.19 -26.00
CA VAL A 106 0.49 6.44 -25.85
C VAL A 106 1.34 7.67 -26.16
N CYS A 107 2.55 7.73 -25.61
CA CYS A 107 3.45 8.89 -25.74
C CYS A 107 4.07 8.99 -27.14
N MET A 108 4.32 7.86 -27.81
CA MET A 108 4.90 7.83 -29.16
C MET A 108 3.86 7.93 -30.29
N GLY A 109 2.63 8.34 -29.99
CA GLY A 109 1.58 8.54 -31.00
C GLY A 109 1.00 7.27 -31.60
N GLY A 110 1.25 6.12 -31.01
CA GLY A 110 0.68 4.84 -31.46
C GLY A 110 -0.85 4.83 -31.37
N PRO A 111 -1.52 3.95 -32.16
CA PRO A 111 -2.96 3.81 -32.11
C PRO A 111 -3.39 3.46 -30.68
N ARG A 112 -4.57 3.91 -30.29
CA ARG A 112 -5.19 3.51 -29.02
C ARG A 112 -5.22 1.98 -29.00
N GLY A 113 -4.63 1.37 -27.98
CA GLY A 113 -4.81 -0.05 -27.72
C GLY A 113 -6.30 -0.35 -27.62
N PRO A 114 -6.72 -1.62 -27.75
CA PRO A 114 -8.10 -1.97 -27.52
C PRO A 114 -8.46 -1.34 -26.18
N ALA A 115 -9.39 -0.39 -26.24
CA ALA A 115 -9.94 0.16 -25.02
C ALA A 115 -10.30 -1.06 -24.19
N THR A 116 -10.00 -1.03 -22.90
CA THR A 116 -10.65 -1.89 -21.94
C THR A 116 -12.11 -1.45 -21.89
N ASP A 117 -12.79 -1.49 -23.04
CA ASP A 117 -14.17 -1.02 -23.25
C ASP A 117 -15.20 -1.83 -22.45
N THR A 118 -14.73 -2.71 -21.60
CA THR A 118 -15.55 -3.67 -20.90
C THR A 118 -15.87 -3.34 -19.46
N MET A 119 -15.29 -2.27 -18.89
CA MET A 119 -15.75 -1.79 -17.58
C MET A 119 -16.86 -0.70 -17.67
N THR A 120 -17.03 -0.06 -18.83
CA THR A 120 -18.00 1.04 -19.00
C THR A 120 -19.45 0.59 -19.16
N ALA A 121 -19.71 -0.65 -19.56
CA ALA A 121 -21.08 -1.15 -19.73
C ALA A 121 -21.78 -1.51 -18.40
N ALA A 122 -21.02 -1.70 -17.31
CA ALA A 122 -21.60 -2.06 -16.02
C ALA A 122 -21.92 -0.86 -15.12
N ALA A 123 -21.46 0.36 -15.45
CA ALA A 123 -21.60 1.54 -14.58
C ALA A 123 -22.81 2.43 -14.92
N HIS A 124 -23.51 2.21 -16.05
CA HIS A 124 -24.64 3.04 -16.50
C HIS A 124 -25.95 2.25 -16.75
N GLY A 125 -25.97 0.96 -16.42
CA GLY A 125 -27.20 0.16 -16.45
C GLY A 125 -27.97 0.29 -15.15
N ALA A 126 -29.16 0.85 -15.26
CA ALA A 126 -30.18 0.88 -14.22
C ALA A 126 -30.30 -0.47 -13.49
N LEU A 127 -30.75 -0.39 -12.25
CA LEU A 127 -31.32 -1.44 -11.44
C LEU A 127 -32.30 -2.31 -12.24
N GLU A 128 -31.79 -3.23 -13.04
CA GLU A 128 -32.56 -4.36 -13.54
C GLU A 128 -31.87 -5.65 -13.09
N GLU A 129 -32.60 -6.46 -12.37
CA GLU A 129 -32.25 -7.79 -11.93
C GLU A 129 -31.97 -8.68 -13.15
N GLY A 130 -30.71 -9.03 -13.36
CA GLY A 130 -30.31 -9.96 -14.41
C GLY A 130 -28.81 -10.06 -14.55
N ALA A 131 -28.23 -11.14 -14.01
CA ALA A 131 -26.89 -11.69 -14.25
C ALA A 131 -25.80 -10.67 -14.58
N ALA A 132 -25.11 -10.16 -13.57
CA ALA A 132 -23.91 -9.37 -13.72
C ALA A 132 -22.87 -10.15 -14.54
N LYS A 133 -22.60 -9.69 -15.77
CA LYS A 133 -21.49 -10.17 -16.58
C LYS A 133 -20.21 -10.00 -15.78
N ALA A 134 -19.47 -11.08 -15.59
CA ALA A 134 -18.19 -11.07 -14.90
C ALA A 134 -17.28 -9.99 -15.51
N PRO A 135 -16.57 -9.19 -14.70
CA PRO A 135 -15.70 -8.13 -15.21
C PRO A 135 -14.67 -8.77 -16.16
N THR A 136 -14.47 -8.16 -17.32
CA THR A 136 -13.47 -8.62 -18.28
C THR A 136 -12.10 -8.54 -17.63
N ARG A 137 -11.42 -9.66 -17.59
CA ARG A 137 -10.14 -9.85 -16.91
C ARG A 137 -9.08 -8.98 -17.60
N LEU A 138 -8.49 -8.02 -16.85
CA LEU A 138 -7.37 -7.24 -17.37
C LEU A 138 -6.21 -8.16 -17.78
N GLU A 139 -5.67 -7.95 -18.96
CA GLU A 139 -4.47 -8.64 -19.38
C GLU A 139 -3.26 -8.08 -18.60
N ILE A 140 -2.47 -8.98 -18.02
CA ILE A 140 -1.23 -8.63 -17.32
C ILE A 140 -0.09 -9.23 -18.13
N PRO A 141 0.49 -8.51 -19.11
CA PRO A 141 1.58 -9.02 -19.94
C PRO A 141 2.83 -9.30 -19.10
N ARG A 142 3.74 -10.10 -19.66
CA ARG A 142 5.08 -10.25 -19.13
C ARG A 142 5.98 -9.21 -19.79
N LEU A 143 6.41 -8.22 -19.04
CA LEU A 143 7.31 -7.18 -19.54
C LEU A 143 8.76 -7.49 -19.19
N PRO A 144 9.73 -7.19 -20.08
CA PRO A 144 11.15 -7.14 -19.73
C PRO A 144 11.41 -5.87 -18.93
N PHE A 145 11.23 -5.93 -17.61
CA PHE A 145 11.45 -4.78 -16.74
C PHE A 145 12.82 -4.15 -16.97
N ARG A 146 12.91 -2.84 -16.85
CA ARG A 146 14.13 -2.04 -17.01
C ARG A 146 14.57 -1.49 -15.67
N VAL A 147 15.87 -1.19 -15.54
CA VAL A 147 16.38 -0.47 -14.38
C VAL A 147 15.72 0.91 -14.33
N PRO A 148 15.05 1.29 -13.24
CA PRO A 148 14.37 2.58 -13.14
C PRO A 148 15.34 3.76 -13.31
N VAL A 149 14.95 4.77 -14.08
CA VAL A 149 15.71 6.01 -14.23
C VAL A 149 15.20 7.04 -13.23
N ARG A 150 16.10 7.51 -12.38
CA ARG A 150 15.80 8.44 -11.28
C ARG A 150 16.36 9.84 -11.49
N THR A 151 17.08 10.07 -12.59
CA THR A 151 17.53 11.39 -13.03
C THR A 151 16.31 12.27 -13.29
N GLY A 152 16.29 13.48 -12.75
CA GLY A 152 15.13 14.37 -12.84
C GLY A 152 14.13 14.24 -11.70
N LEU A 153 14.26 13.24 -10.81
CA LEU A 153 13.57 13.21 -9.53
C LEU A 153 14.39 13.93 -8.45
N LEU A 154 13.70 14.42 -7.40
CA LEU A 154 14.38 15.00 -6.25
C LEU A 154 15.33 13.98 -5.60
N PRO A 155 16.45 14.42 -4.98
CA PRO A 155 17.38 13.53 -4.33
C PRO A 155 16.73 12.80 -3.14
N LEU A 156 17.20 11.61 -2.81
CA LEU A 156 16.65 10.75 -1.75
C LEU A 156 16.56 11.46 -0.39
N THR A 157 17.44 12.42 -0.12
CA THR A 157 17.42 13.24 1.11
C THR A 157 16.15 14.09 1.29
N ARG A 158 15.35 14.27 0.24
CA ARG A 158 14.07 15.01 0.29
C ARG A 158 12.89 14.12 0.68
N TYR A 159 13.12 12.84 0.84
CA TYR A 159 12.09 11.84 1.13
C TYR A 159 12.17 11.32 2.58
N ALA A 160 11.35 10.34 2.91
CA ALA A 160 11.30 9.75 4.23
C ALA A 160 12.63 9.11 4.64
N THR A 161 12.90 9.12 5.93
CA THR A 161 14.04 8.43 6.54
C THR A 161 13.56 7.29 7.42
N LEU A 162 14.40 6.26 7.57
CA LEU A 162 14.20 5.21 8.55
C LEU A 162 14.86 5.63 9.87
N GLN A 163 14.07 5.65 10.94
CA GLN A 163 14.58 5.83 12.30
C GLN A 163 14.97 4.47 12.88
N VAL A 164 16.21 4.32 13.29
CA VAL A 164 16.76 3.14 13.97
C VAL A 164 17.49 3.62 15.24
N GLY A 165 16.86 3.52 16.38
CA GLY A 165 17.38 4.19 17.58
C GLY A 165 17.50 5.70 17.33
N ASP A 166 18.69 6.24 17.57
CA ASP A 166 19.01 7.66 17.32
C ASP A 166 19.49 7.94 15.90
N GLU A 167 19.72 6.90 15.09
CA GLU A 167 20.19 7.02 13.71
C GLU A 167 19.03 7.26 12.74
N ARG A 168 19.22 8.19 11.79
CA ARG A 168 18.34 8.38 10.62
C ARG A 168 19.03 7.91 9.36
N ARG A 169 18.42 6.95 8.67
CA ARG A 169 18.92 6.40 7.40
C ARG A 169 18.13 6.94 6.23
N ILE A 170 18.84 7.35 5.17
CA ILE A 170 18.21 7.70 3.90
C ILE A 170 17.61 6.44 3.30
N VAL A 171 16.35 6.52 2.86
CA VAL A 171 15.59 5.40 2.33
C VAL A 171 15.44 5.48 0.83
N GLY A 172 15.82 4.41 0.15
CA GLY A 172 15.43 4.12 -1.23
C GLY A 172 14.16 3.28 -1.29
N TYR A 173 13.61 3.14 -2.49
CA TYR A 173 12.40 2.34 -2.74
C TYR A 173 12.52 1.59 -4.05
N THR A 174 12.20 0.31 -4.05
CA THR A 174 12.16 -0.52 -5.25
C THR A 174 11.04 -1.55 -5.20
N GLU A 175 10.78 -2.22 -6.30
CA GLU A 175 9.83 -3.33 -6.41
C GLU A 175 10.56 -4.54 -7.00
N ALA A 176 10.55 -5.68 -6.30
CA ALA A 176 11.06 -6.94 -6.82
C ALA A 176 9.93 -7.75 -7.50
N SER A 177 8.67 -7.45 -7.17
CA SER A 177 7.50 -8.02 -7.83
C SER A 177 6.31 -7.08 -7.79
N ARG A 178 5.35 -7.28 -8.72
CA ARG A 178 4.08 -6.57 -8.79
C ARG A 178 2.92 -7.54 -8.77
N GLY A 179 1.78 -7.10 -8.22
CA GLY A 179 0.63 -7.95 -8.02
C GLY A 179 0.81 -8.94 -6.88
N CYS A 180 -0.15 -9.82 -6.66
CA CYS A 180 -0.14 -10.78 -5.55
C CYS A 180 -0.89 -12.03 -5.97
N LYS A 181 -0.39 -13.22 -5.58
CA LYS A 181 -1.05 -14.48 -5.87
C LYS A 181 -2.30 -14.74 -5.02
N HIS A 182 -2.50 -13.94 -3.98
CA HIS A 182 -3.66 -14.03 -3.09
C HIS A 182 -4.81 -13.17 -3.59
N ARG A 183 -6.02 -13.53 -3.15
CA ARG A 183 -7.27 -12.88 -3.57
C ARG A 183 -8.06 -12.34 -2.38
N CYS A 184 -7.37 -11.77 -1.39
CA CYS A 184 -8.02 -11.17 -0.21
C CYS A 184 -9.04 -10.12 -0.62
N ARG A 185 -10.28 -10.20 -0.09
CA ARG A 185 -11.42 -9.38 -0.56
C ARG A 185 -11.26 -7.89 -0.39
N HIS A 186 -10.62 -7.44 0.69
CA HIS A 186 -10.42 -6.02 0.98
C HIS A 186 -9.30 -5.39 0.13
N CYS A 187 -8.47 -6.22 -0.52
CA CYS A 187 -7.24 -5.76 -1.16
C CYS A 187 -7.51 -5.12 -2.54
N PRO A 188 -7.09 -3.87 -2.78
CA PRO A 188 -7.31 -3.17 -4.05
C PRO A 188 -6.47 -3.74 -5.21
N ILE A 189 -5.51 -4.62 -4.94
CA ILE A 189 -4.71 -5.28 -5.97
C ILE A 189 -5.52 -6.34 -6.73
N VAL A 190 -6.46 -6.97 -6.05
CA VAL A 190 -7.21 -8.11 -6.60
C VAL A 190 -8.05 -7.73 -7.81
N PRO A 191 -8.79 -6.62 -7.85
CA PRO A 191 -9.54 -6.23 -9.05
C PRO A 191 -8.67 -6.05 -10.30
N VAL A 192 -7.39 -5.70 -10.13
CA VAL A 192 -6.45 -5.49 -11.24
C VAL A 192 -5.68 -6.76 -11.58
N TYR A 193 -5.08 -7.43 -10.59
CA TYR A 193 -4.18 -8.56 -10.80
C TYR A 193 -4.85 -9.93 -10.69
N ASP A 194 -5.97 -10.06 -10.00
CA ASP A 194 -6.77 -11.29 -9.87
C ASP A 194 -5.93 -12.55 -9.54
N GLY A 195 -5.11 -12.48 -8.51
CA GLY A 195 -4.26 -13.60 -8.10
C GLY A 195 -3.02 -13.82 -8.97
N ARG A 196 -2.71 -12.90 -9.89
CA ARG A 196 -1.50 -12.94 -10.71
C ARG A 196 -0.43 -12.03 -10.13
N PHE A 197 0.83 -12.36 -10.38
CA PHE A 197 1.96 -11.49 -10.06
C PHE A 197 3.04 -11.59 -11.14
N ARG A 198 3.92 -10.60 -11.18
CA ARG A 198 5.08 -10.52 -12.06
C ARG A 198 6.33 -10.28 -11.22
N VAL A 199 7.38 -11.01 -11.48
CA VAL A 199 8.70 -10.77 -10.87
C VAL A 199 9.53 -9.89 -11.79
N VAL A 200 10.26 -8.97 -11.19
CA VAL A 200 11.31 -8.21 -11.85
C VAL A 200 12.57 -9.05 -11.82
N ALA A 201 13.32 -9.15 -12.93
CA ALA A 201 14.55 -9.93 -12.98
C ALA A 201 15.50 -9.47 -11.85
N PRO A 202 16.14 -10.41 -11.10
CA PRO A 202 17.00 -10.05 -9.97
C PRO A 202 18.10 -9.05 -10.35
N GLU A 203 18.63 -9.14 -11.57
CA GLU A 203 19.67 -8.26 -12.08
C GLU A 203 19.20 -6.81 -12.16
N VAL A 204 17.93 -6.60 -12.57
CA VAL A 204 17.29 -5.28 -12.65
C VAL A 204 17.07 -4.71 -11.25
N VAL A 205 16.54 -5.53 -10.33
CA VAL A 205 16.34 -5.12 -8.93
C VAL A 205 17.67 -4.73 -8.28
N LEU A 206 18.70 -5.56 -8.43
CA LEU A 206 20.01 -5.31 -7.84
C LEU A 206 20.72 -4.09 -8.46
N ALA A 207 20.52 -3.85 -9.75
CA ALA A 207 21.05 -2.65 -10.41
C ALA A 207 20.38 -1.38 -9.85
N ASP A 208 19.06 -1.37 -9.66
CA ASP A 208 18.35 -0.24 -9.04
C ASP A 208 18.76 -0.04 -7.58
N VAL A 209 18.92 -1.13 -6.81
CA VAL A 209 19.39 -1.06 -5.42
C VAL A 209 20.79 -0.45 -5.33
N ARG A 210 21.74 -0.89 -6.19
CA ARG A 210 23.12 -0.35 -6.24
C ARG A 210 23.09 1.14 -6.57
N ALA A 211 22.34 1.55 -7.60
CA ALA A 211 22.24 2.96 -8.00
C ALA A 211 21.70 3.84 -6.85
N GLN A 212 20.73 3.34 -6.09
CA GLN A 212 20.21 4.06 -4.94
C GLN A 212 21.20 4.09 -3.76
N ALA A 213 21.95 3.01 -3.52
CA ALA A 213 23.02 2.98 -2.50
C ALA A 213 24.13 3.97 -2.83
N GLU A 214 24.55 4.05 -4.10
CA GLU A 214 25.49 5.05 -4.62
C GLU A 214 24.96 6.48 -4.47
N ALA A 215 23.63 6.68 -4.64
CA ALA A 215 22.96 7.96 -4.38
C ALA A 215 22.75 8.27 -2.88
N GLY A 216 23.29 7.44 -1.98
CA GLY A 216 23.34 7.67 -0.54
C GLY A 216 22.28 6.92 0.28
N ALA A 217 21.49 6.04 -0.32
CA ALA A 217 20.57 5.20 0.45
C ALA A 217 21.33 4.28 1.42
N ARG A 218 20.82 4.16 2.63
CA ARG A 218 21.31 3.23 3.67
C ARG A 218 20.26 2.18 4.03
N HIS A 219 19.09 2.31 3.46
CA HIS A 219 17.97 1.39 3.61
C HIS A 219 17.14 1.35 2.35
N ILE A 220 16.61 0.18 1.98
CA ILE A 220 15.69 0.00 0.85
C ILE A 220 14.37 -0.55 1.36
N THR A 221 13.28 0.14 1.08
CA THR A 221 11.93 -0.41 1.26
C THR A 221 11.49 -1.12 -0.01
N PHE A 222 11.09 -2.37 0.10
CA PHE A 222 10.45 -3.10 -1.00
C PHE A 222 8.96 -2.81 -1.05
N GLY A 223 8.46 -2.40 -2.24
CA GLY A 223 7.05 -2.11 -2.49
C GLY A 223 6.20 -3.32 -2.83
N ASP A 224 6.75 -4.50 -2.75
CA ASP A 224 6.07 -5.77 -3.03
C ASP A 224 4.87 -5.96 -2.10
N PRO A 225 3.69 -6.29 -2.62
CA PRO A 225 2.52 -6.59 -1.77
C PRO A 225 2.73 -7.83 -0.89
N ASP A 226 3.53 -8.77 -1.35
CA ASP A 226 3.99 -9.93 -0.63
C ASP A 226 5.32 -10.42 -1.23
N PHE A 227 6.40 -10.15 -0.54
CA PHE A 227 7.76 -10.45 -1.00
C PHE A 227 8.00 -11.95 -1.22
N PHE A 228 7.26 -12.81 -0.50
CA PHE A 228 7.34 -14.26 -0.65
C PHE A 228 6.38 -14.86 -1.72
N ASN A 229 5.79 -14.03 -2.58
CA ASN A 229 5.08 -14.53 -3.75
C ASN A 229 5.95 -15.46 -4.61
N GLY A 230 7.25 -15.14 -4.73
CA GLY A 230 8.27 -15.94 -5.42
C GLY A 230 9.45 -16.23 -4.51
N ILE A 231 9.41 -17.28 -3.71
CA ILE A 231 10.40 -17.57 -2.66
C ILE A 231 11.85 -17.67 -3.16
N ARG A 232 12.10 -18.35 -4.29
CA ARG A 232 13.45 -18.46 -4.88
C ARG A 232 13.95 -17.11 -5.43
N HIS A 233 13.05 -16.33 -5.95
CA HIS A 233 13.34 -14.97 -6.41
C HIS A 233 13.69 -14.07 -5.23
N ALA A 234 12.90 -14.09 -4.16
CA ALA A 234 13.18 -13.35 -2.93
C ALA A 234 14.57 -13.72 -2.37
N GLU A 235 14.89 -15.01 -2.30
CA GLU A 235 16.22 -15.50 -1.86
C GLU A 235 17.35 -14.94 -2.72
N ALA A 236 17.21 -14.99 -4.05
CA ALA A 236 18.22 -14.48 -4.97
C ALA A 236 18.47 -12.96 -4.78
N VAL A 237 17.39 -12.19 -4.60
CA VAL A 237 17.46 -10.74 -4.37
C VAL A 237 18.18 -10.42 -3.05
N VAL A 238 17.78 -11.03 -1.92
CA VAL A 238 18.38 -10.69 -0.61
C VAL A 238 19.82 -11.11 -0.50
N ARG A 239 20.20 -12.27 -1.07
CA ARG A 239 21.60 -12.69 -1.18
C ARG A 239 22.42 -11.75 -2.06
N GLY A 240 21.82 -11.27 -3.16
CA GLY A 240 22.43 -10.29 -4.04
C GLY A 240 22.71 -8.96 -3.33
N ILE A 241 21.74 -8.46 -2.55
CA ILE A 241 21.92 -7.23 -1.75
C ILE A 241 23.06 -7.39 -0.75
N ALA A 242 23.09 -8.47 0.01
CA ALA A 242 24.13 -8.71 1.01
C ALA A 242 25.54 -8.79 0.39
N ARG A 243 25.63 -9.35 -0.82
CA ARG A 243 26.89 -9.44 -1.57
C ARG A 243 27.32 -8.10 -2.17
N ASP A 244 26.39 -7.40 -2.85
CA ASP A 244 26.70 -6.23 -3.69
C ASP A 244 26.71 -4.92 -2.92
N CYS A 245 25.94 -4.84 -1.82
CA CYS A 245 25.77 -3.65 -1.00
C CYS A 245 25.92 -3.99 0.50
N PRO A 246 27.09 -4.43 0.97
CA PRO A 246 27.27 -4.83 2.37
C PRO A 246 26.95 -3.66 3.32
N GLY A 247 26.18 -3.96 4.37
CA GLY A 247 25.72 -2.97 5.35
C GLY A 247 24.44 -2.20 4.96
N LEU A 248 23.95 -2.36 3.73
CA LEU A 248 22.64 -1.85 3.35
C LEU A 248 21.54 -2.67 4.02
N THR A 249 20.58 -1.99 4.66
CA THR A 249 19.43 -2.66 5.25
C THR A 249 18.20 -2.57 4.34
N TYR A 250 17.21 -3.42 4.58
CA TYR A 250 15.95 -3.38 3.83
C TYR A 250 14.76 -3.80 4.69
N ASP A 251 13.55 -3.47 4.26
CA ASP A 251 12.30 -3.99 4.80
C ASP A 251 11.42 -4.57 3.70
N VAL A 252 10.57 -5.51 4.09
CA VAL A 252 9.66 -6.24 3.19
C VAL A 252 8.29 -6.42 3.82
N THR A 253 7.27 -6.56 2.98
CA THR A 253 5.93 -7.00 3.40
C THR A 253 5.75 -8.48 3.05
N ILE A 254 5.35 -9.29 4.02
CA ILE A 254 5.10 -10.72 3.84
C ILE A 254 3.81 -11.12 4.55
N LYS A 255 2.98 -11.89 3.88
CA LYS A 255 1.73 -12.42 4.43
C LYS A 255 1.97 -13.47 5.52
N VAL A 256 1.14 -13.50 6.58
CA VAL A 256 1.23 -14.47 7.70
C VAL A 256 1.34 -15.91 7.21
N GLU A 257 0.49 -16.31 6.25
CA GLU A 257 0.52 -17.67 5.64
C GLU A 257 1.89 -18.01 5.05
N HIS A 258 2.55 -17.04 4.38
CA HIS A 258 3.87 -17.24 3.79
C HIS A 258 4.99 -17.27 4.84
N LEU A 259 4.86 -16.48 5.90
CA LEU A 259 5.80 -16.50 7.02
C LEU A 259 5.84 -17.89 7.70
N LEU A 260 4.68 -18.50 7.91
CA LEU A 260 4.61 -19.86 8.45
C LEU A 260 5.15 -20.91 7.47
N ARG A 261 4.72 -20.83 6.20
CA ARG A 261 5.13 -21.79 5.16
C ARG A 261 6.63 -21.78 4.90
N HIS A 262 7.26 -20.63 5.02
CA HIS A 262 8.66 -20.39 4.71
C HIS A 262 9.45 -19.88 5.93
N ALA A 263 9.10 -20.34 7.13
CA ALA A 263 9.75 -19.92 8.37
C ALA A 263 11.28 -20.08 8.35
N GLY A 264 11.77 -21.11 7.67
CA GLY A 264 13.22 -21.33 7.48
C GLY A 264 13.98 -20.24 6.72
N MET A 265 13.25 -19.28 6.08
CA MET A 265 13.85 -18.11 5.42
C MET A 265 14.09 -16.94 6.38
N LEU A 266 13.50 -16.93 7.57
CA LEU A 266 13.64 -15.78 8.50
C LEU A 266 15.09 -15.54 8.95
N PRO A 267 15.91 -16.57 9.28
CA PRO A 267 17.32 -16.37 9.56
C PRO A 267 18.07 -15.74 8.38
N LEU A 268 17.80 -16.15 7.14
CA LEU A 268 18.41 -15.55 5.96
C LEU A 268 18.04 -14.07 5.82
N LEU A 269 16.77 -13.70 6.01
CA LEU A 269 16.37 -12.29 5.97
C LEU A 269 17.14 -11.48 7.01
N ARG A 270 17.23 -11.95 8.25
CA ARG A 270 18.00 -11.30 9.32
C ARG A 270 19.48 -11.13 8.92
N ASP A 271 20.10 -12.21 8.48
CA ASP A 271 21.55 -12.27 8.20
C ASP A 271 21.93 -11.47 6.94
N THR A 272 20.98 -11.19 6.06
CA THR A 272 21.17 -10.37 4.86
C THR A 272 20.76 -8.89 5.06
N GLY A 273 20.41 -8.48 6.29
CA GLY A 273 20.18 -7.08 6.63
C GLY A 273 18.71 -6.64 6.62
N CYS A 274 17.75 -7.57 6.70
CA CYS A 274 16.34 -7.19 6.89
C CYS A 274 16.18 -6.50 8.25
N ALA A 275 15.76 -5.24 8.23
CA ALA A 275 15.59 -4.45 9.44
C ALA A 275 14.28 -4.79 10.17
N PHE A 276 13.23 -5.09 9.44
CA PHE A 276 11.92 -5.54 9.94
C PHE A 276 11.08 -6.14 8.82
N VAL A 277 10.07 -6.92 9.20
CA VAL A 277 9.06 -7.45 8.28
C VAL A 277 7.69 -6.91 8.66
N THR A 278 7.02 -6.27 7.71
CA THR A 278 5.61 -5.87 7.83
C THR A 278 4.71 -7.03 7.44
N SER A 279 3.62 -7.25 8.17
CA SER A 279 2.61 -8.24 7.79
C SER A 279 1.20 -7.74 8.03
N ALA A 280 0.39 -7.80 6.99
CA ALA A 280 -1.01 -7.43 7.01
C ALA A 280 -1.85 -8.53 7.70
N VAL A 281 -1.99 -8.44 9.02
CA VAL A 281 -2.79 -9.36 9.86
C VAL A 281 -4.28 -9.06 9.70
N GLU A 282 -4.64 -7.79 9.68
CA GLU A 282 -5.97 -7.16 9.52
C GLU A 282 -6.88 -7.33 10.73
N SER A 283 -7.07 -8.53 11.25
CA SER A 283 -7.98 -8.84 12.37
C SER A 283 -7.44 -9.97 13.24
N LEU A 284 -7.95 -10.07 14.46
CA LEU A 284 -7.77 -11.21 15.37
C LEU A 284 -9.05 -12.04 15.53
N ASP A 285 -10.09 -11.71 14.78
CA ASP A 285 -11.34 -12.45 14.71
C ASP A 285 -11.27 -13.39 13.49
N ASP A 286 -11.31 -14.71 13.75
CA ASP A 286 -11.18 -15.73 12.71
C ASP A 286 -12.34 -15.70 11.71
N GLU A 287 -13.55 -15.29 12.11
CA GLU A 287 -14.67 -15.13 11.19
C GLU A 287 -14.42 -13.93 10.25
N VAL A 288 -13.89 -12.83 10.77
CA VAL A 288 -13.49 -11.67 9.95
C VAL A 288 -12.38 -12.07 9.00
N LEU A 289 -11.35 -12.81 9.45
CA LEU A 289 -10.27 -13.29 8.60
C LEU A 289 -10.78 -14.21 7.48
N ALA A 290 -11.76 -15.07 7.77
CA ALA A 290 -12.42 -15.91 6.77
C ALA A 290 -13.21 -15.06 5.75
N ARG A 291 -13.99 -14.06 6.18
CA ARG A 291 -14.68 -13.11 5.29
C ARG A 291 -13.71 -12.37 4.37
N LEU A 292 -12.55 -11.99 4.87
CA LEU A 292 -11.50 -11.32 4.10
C LEU A 292 -10.71 -12.27 3.18
N GLU A 293 -10.88 -13.59 3.28
CA GLU A 293 -10.07 -14.60 2.60
C GLU A 293 -8.56 -14.45 2.88
N LYS A 294 -8.21 -14.21 4.16
CA LYS A 294 -6.82 -13.96 4.56
C LYS A 294 -5.95 -15.21 4.52
N GLY A 295 -6.52 -16.42 4.71
CA GLY A 295 -5.80 -17.70 4.70
C GLY A 295 -4.93 -17.93 5.94
N HIS A 296 -5.20 -17.25 7.04
CA HIS A 296 -4.58 -17.48 8.35
C HIS A 296 -5.60 -17.21 9.46
N THR A 297 -5.29 -17.70 10.65
CA THR A 297 -6.07 -17.56 11.87
C THR A 297 -5.34 -16.67 12.89
N ARG A 298 -6.01 -16.32 13.98
CA ARG A 298 -5.39 -15.68 15.14
C ARG A 298 -4.22 -16.51 15.69
N LEU A 299 -4.41 -17.83 15.80
CA LEU A 299 -3.35 -18.73 16.29
C LEU A 299 -2.12 -18.69 15.38
N ASP A 300 -2.31 -18.61 14.07
CA ASP A 300 -1.23 -18.49 13.11
C ASP A 300 -0.44 -17.19 13.30
N PHE A 301 -1.14 -16.07 13.55
CA PHE A 301 -0.50 -14.82 13.89
C PHE A 301 0.34 -14.92 15.18
N GLU A 302 -0.20 -15.53 16.24
CA GLU A 302 0.54 -15.72 17.50
C GLU A 302 1.79 -16.60 17.31
N ARG A 303 1.71 -17.64 16.46
CA ARG A 303 2.86 -18.46 16.05
C ARG A 303 3.92 -17.64 15.31
N VAL A 304 3.50 -16.77 14.39
CA VAL A 304 4.43 -15.88 13.68
C VAL A 304 5.14 -14.95 14.67
N VAL A 305 4.42 -14.35 15.63
CA VAL A 305 5.06 -13.51 16.66
C VAL A 305 6.14 -14.29 17.44
N ALA A 306 5.89 -15.54 17.79
CA ALA A 306 6.88 -16.39 18.44
C ALA A 306 8.10 -16.64 17.54
N LEU A 307 7.89 -17.02 16.28
CA LEU A 307 8.97 -17.25 15.30
C LEU A 307 9.89 -16.02 15.12
N PHE A 308 9.31 -14.83 15.10
CA PHE A 308 10.08 -13.59 14.96
C PHE A 308 10.90 -13.27 16.22
N ARG A 309 10.36 -13.59 17.39
CA ARG A 309 11.12 -13.47 18.65
C ARG A 309 12.31 -14.42 18.69
N ASP A 310 12.09 -15.69 18.33
CA ASP A 310 13.13 -16.71 18.32
C ASP A 310 14.23 -16.38 17.28
N THR A 311 13.83 -15.77 16.15
CA THR A 311 14.77 -15.34 15.12
C THR A 311 15.51 -14.04 15.49
N GLY A 312 14.96 -13.21 16.37
CA GLY A 312 15.48 -11.88 16.67
C GLY A 312 15.26 -10.85 15.56
N LEU A 313 14.33 -11.11 14.63
CA LEU A 313 13.95 -10.19 13.56
C LEU A 313 12.72 -9.36 13.98
N PRO A 314 12.74 -8.02 13.88
CA PRO A 314 11.59 -7.19 14.20
C PRO A 314 10.37 -7.48 13.32
N PHE A 315 9.19 -7.60 13.93
CA PHE A 315 7.92 -7.86 13.28
C PHE A 315 6.96 -6.67 13.45
N VAL A 316 6.39 -6.18 12.36
CA VAL A 316 5.49 -5.02 12.33
C VAL A 316 4.12 -5.48 11.78
N PRO A 317 3.20 -5.93 12.66
CA PRO A 317 1.85 -6.28 12.23
C PRO A 317 1.03 -5.05 11.92
N THR A 318 0.16 -5.14 10.89
CA THR A 318 -0.83 -4.10 10.60
C THR A 318 -2.24 -4.64 10.74
N PHE A 319 -3.16 -3.77 11.18
CA PHE A 319 -4.55 -4.09 11.44
C PHE A 319 -5.48 -3.10 10.77
N VAL A 320 -6.68 -3.56 10.42
CA VAL A 320 -7.84 -2.72 10.13
C VAL A 320 -8.79 -2.87 11.31
N ALA A 321 -8.66 -1.97 12.29
CA ALA A 321 -9.33 -2.12 13.57
C ALA A 321 -10.86 -1.99 13.49
N PHE A 322 -11.38 -1.22 12.51
CA PHE A 322 -12.80 -0.97 12.35
C PHE A 322 -13.32 -1.49 11.01
N MET A 323 -14.17 -2.50 11.11
CA MET A 323 -14.88 -3.15 10.02
C MET A 323 -16.37 -3.28 10.39
N PRO A 324 -17.29 -3.60 9.48
CA PRO A 324 -18.72 -3.77 9.80
C PRO A 324 -19.03 -4.83 10.88
N TRP A 325 -18.08 -5.70 11.16
CA TRP A 325 -18.19 -6.80 12.15
C TRP A 325 -17.46 -6.52 13.46
N THR A 326 -16.79 -5.39 13.58
CA THR A 326 -16.07 -5.02 14.80
C THR A 326 -17.07 -4.77 15.93
N THR A 327 -16.92 -5.47 17.04
CA THR A 327 -17.68 -5.19 18.27
C THR A 327 -16.79 -4.51 19.31
N PRO A 328 -17.35 -3.84 20.31
CA PRO A 328 -16.55 -3.33 21.44
C PRO A 328 -15.69 -4.42 22.08
N GLY A 329 -16.23 -5.65 22.20
CA GLY A 329 -15.52 -6.80 22.73
C GLY A 329 -14.34 -7.25 21.87
N SER A 330 -14.53 -7.38 20.54
CA SER A 330 -13.44 -7.76 19.63
C SER A 330 -12.36 -6.68 19.54
N TYR A 331 -12.73 -5.41 19.63
CA TYR A 331 -11.77 -4.31 19.67
C TYR A 331 -10.92 -4.33 20.96
N LEU A 332 -11.55 -4.54 22.13
CA LEU A 332 -10.82 -4.72 23.38
C LEU A 332 -9.88 -5.93 23.34
N GLU A 333 -10.31 -7.02 22.70
CA GLU A 333 -9.46 -8.21 22.54
C GLU A 333 -8.25 -7.95 21.65
N LEU A 334 -8.41 -7.13 20.60
CA LEU A 334 -7.28 -6.64 19.80
C LEU A 334 -6.25 -5.91 20.68
N LEU A 335 -6.71 -4.94 21.47
CA LEU A 335 -5.82 -4.18 22.36
C LEU A 335 -5.13 -5.08 23.38
N ARG A 336 -5.88 -5.97 24.05
CA ARG A 336 -5.35 -6.92 25.02
C ARG A 336 -4.30 -7.87 24.41
N THR A 337 -4.53 -8.31 23.18
CA THR A 337 -3.58 -9.17 22.48
C THR A 337 -2.30 -8.42 22.10
N ILE A 338 -2.41 -7.17 21.63
CA ILE A 338 -1.25 -6.31 21.36
C ILE A 338 -0.42 -6.12 22.64
N ASP A 339 -1.05 -5.83 23.79
CA ASP A 339 -0.37 -5.67 25.09
C ASP A 339 0.23 -7.00 25.56
N ARG A 340 -0.54 -8.08 25.55
CA ARG A 340 -0.10 -9.43 25.98
C ARG A 340 1.08 -9.95 25.17
N LEU A 341 1.06 -9.72 23.87
CA LEU A 341 2.13 -10.10 22.96
C LEU A 341 3.25 -9.05 22.89
N ASP A 342 3.22 -8.04 23.75
CA ASP A 342 4.25 -6.99 23.82
C ASP A 342 4.59 -6.38 22.45
N LEU A 343 3.52 -6.00 21.73
CA LEU A 343 3.59 -5.45 20.37
C LEU A 343 3.27 -3.95 20.32
N VAL A 344 3.09 -3.28 21.47
CA VAL A 344 2.73 -1.86 21.53
C VAL A 344 3.72 -0.99 20.74
N ALA A 345 5.02 -1.30 20.85
CA ALA A 345 6.06 -0.60 20.10
C ALA A 345 6.10 -0.98 18.60
N ASN A 346 5.49 -2.11 18.22
CA ASN A 346 5.50 -2.63 16.85
C ASN A 346 4.32 -2.12 16.02
N VAL A 347 3.19 -1.76 16.68
CA VAL A 347 1.96 -1.31 16.03
C VAL A 347 1.95 0.21 15.91
N SER A 348 1.81 0.73 14.69
CA SER A 348 1.63 2.17 14.50
C SER A 348 0.28 2.61 15.08
N PRO A 349 0.21 3.74 15.82
CA PRO A 349 -1.03 4.22 16.43
C PRO A 349 -2.20 4.34 15.45
N ILE A 350 -1.96 4.72 14.20
CA ILE A 350 -3.01 4.81 13.18
C ILE A 350 -3.75 3.48 12.98
N GLN A 351 -3.07 2.34 13.14
CA GLN A 351 -3.66 1.02 13.00
C GLN A 351 -4.73 0.72 14.05
N LEU A 352 -4.74 1.48 15.15
CA LEU A 352 -5.74 1.35 16.21
C LEU A 352 -7.05 2.11 15.92
N ALA A 353 -7.06 2.99 14.92
CA ALA A 353 -8.21 3.82 14.57
C ALA A 353 -8.64 3.68 13.10
N ILE A 354 -7.87 2.94 12.29
CA ILE A 354 -8.13 2.82 10.86
C ILE A 354 -9.43 2.06 10.59
N ARG A 355 -10.19 2.59 9.63
CA ARG A 355 -11.46 2.04 9.17
C ARG A 355 -11.29 1.37 7.81
N LEU A 356 -12.02 0.27 7.58
CA LEU A 356 -12.02 -0.43 6.29
C LEU A 356 -12.39 0.53 5.16
N LEU A 357 -11.51 0.64 4.17
CA LEU A 357 -11.75 1.38 2.94
C LEU A 357 -12.39 0.44 1.90
N VAL A 358 -13.46 0.89 1.27
CA VAL A 358 -14.18 0.14 0.23
C VAL A 358 -14.14 0.93 -1.08
N PRO A 359 -13.05 0.79 -1.87
CA PRO A 359 -12.94 1.49 -3.14
C PRO A 359 -13.86 0.88 -4.22
N GLN A 360 -13.99 1.56 -5.33
CA GLN A 360 -14.67 1.03 -6.50
C GLN A 360 -14.07 -0.32 -6.93
N GLY A 361 -14.93 -1.28 -7.27
CA GLY A 361 -14.52 -2.63 -7.65
C GLY A 361 -14.04 -3.53 -6.50
N SER A 362 -14.18 -3.09 -5.25
CA SER A 362 -13.82 -3.89 -4.08
C SER A 362 -14.64 -5.18 -3.99
N ARG A 363 -13.95 -6.32 -3.85
CA ARG A 363 -14.60 -7.62 -3.60
C ARG A 363 -15.33 -7.70 -2.25
N MET A 364 -15.14 -6.72 -1.37
CA MET A 364 -15.94 -6.61 -0.15
C MET A 364 -17.44 -6.52 -0.45
N LEU A 365 -17.82 -5.91 -1.57
CA LEU A 365 -19.20 -5.80 -2.01
C LEU A 365 -19.83 -7.13 -2.50
N GLU A 366 -19.04 -8.22 -2.59
CA GLU A 366 -19.58 -9.58 -2.79
C GLU A 366 -20.33 -10.08 -1.54
N LEU A 367 -20.00 -9.57 -0.35
CA LEU A 367 -20.62 -9.95 0.91
C LEU A 367 -21.93 -9.21 1.11
N ALA A 368 -23.00 -9.97 1.44
CA ALA A 368 -24.35 -9.42 1.61
C ALA A 368 -24.42 -8.43 2.79
N ASP A 369 -23.79 -8.76 3.91
CA ASP A 369 -23.71 -7.92 5.10
C ASP A 369 -22.91 -6.63 4.86
N MET A 370 -21.85 -6.68 4.04
CA MET A 370 -21.14 -5.47 3.61
C MET A 370 -22.03 -4.58 2.74
N ARG A 371 -22.77 -5.14 1.77
CA ARG A 371 -23.71 -4.36 0.94
C ARG A 371 -24.81 -3.72 1.75
N ALA A 372 -25.27 -4.39 2.80
CA ALA A 372 -26.35 -3.86 3.67
C ALA A 372 -25.94 -2.58 4.42
N CYS A 373 -24.66 -2.37 4.69
CA CYS A 373 -24.15 -1.20 5.40
C CYS A 373 -23.43 -0.18 4.49
N ALA A 374 -23.08 -0.56 3.26
CA ALA A 374 -22.38 0.31 2.31
C ALA A 374 -23.38 1.21 1.55
N GLY A 375 -23.00 2.49 1.39
CA GLY A 375 -23.69 3.44 0.54
C GLY A 375 -23.27 3.35 -0.93
N ALA A 376 -23.91 4.16 -1.77
CA ALA A 376 -23.49 4.35 -3.15
C ALA A 376 -22.03 4.85 -3.21
N PHE A 377 -21.36 4.60 -4.35
CA PHE A 377 -20.01 5.14 -4.56
C PHE A 377 -20.01 6.67 -4.54
N ASP A 378 -19.16 7.24 -3.70
CA ASP A 378 -18.96 8.68 -3.60
C ASP A 378 -17.72 9.09 -4.41
N PRO A 379 -17.88 9.85 -5.51
CA PRO A 379 -16.76 10.28 -6.35
C PRO A 379 -15.84 11.32 -5.69
N VAL A 380 -16.21 11.90 -4.55
CA VAL A 380 -15.38 12.83 -3.79
C VAL A 380 -14.41 12.09 -2.89
N SER A 381 -14.92 11.14 -2.13
CA SER A 381 -14.10 10.28 -1.28
C SER A 381 -13.50 9.08 -2.01
N LEU A 382 -13.92 8.76 -3.23
CA LEU A 382 -13.51 7.59 -4.04
C LEU A 382 -13.76 6.26 -3.34
N THR A 383 -14.83 6.19 -2.56
CA THR A 383 -15.19 4.99 -1.80
C THR A 383 -16.69 4.75 -1.82
N HIS A 384 -17.09 3.56 -1.42
CA HIS A 384 -18.44 3.30 -0.90
C HIS A 384 -18.40 3.60 0.60
N PRO A 385 -18.95 4.75 1.07
CA PRO A 385 -19.04 5.03 2.49
C PRO A 385 -19.95 4.01 3.16
N TRP A 386 -19.60 3.59 4.37
CA TRP A 386 -20.41 2.64 5.10
C TRP A 386 -20.59 3.08 6.56
N LYS A 387 -21.67 2.64 7.17
CA LYS A 387 -21.98 2.88 8.58
C LYS A 387 -21.98 1.56 9.31
N HIS A 388 -21.45 1.57 10.52
CA HIS A 388 -21.49 0.38 11.36
C HIS A 388 -22.96 0.09 11.78
N PRO A 389 -23.42 -1.19 11.86
CA PRO A 389 -24.76 -1.53 12.36
C PRO A 389 -25.01 -1.01 13.78
N ASP A 390 -24.01 -0.97 14.64
CA ASP A 390 -24.03 -0.34 15.95
C ASP A 390 -23.40 1.07 15.90
N PRO A 391 -24.19 2.15 16.06
CA PRO A 391 -23.65 3.53 16.04
C PRO A 391 -22.62 3.82 17.13
N ALA A 392 -22.61 3.05 18.24
CA ALA A 392 -21.63 3.23 19.31
C ALA A 392 -20.21 2.88 18.84
N VAL A 393 -20.08 1.95 17.90
CA VAL A 393 -18.78 1.59 17.30
C VAL A 393 -18.28 2.71 16.38
N ASP A 394 -19.17 3.34 15.60
CA ASP A 394 -18.80 4.51 14.79
C ASP A 394 -18.37 5.68 15.67
N ALA A 395 -19.05 5.92 16.79
CA ALA A 395 -18.69 6.96 17.76
C ALA A 395 -17.33 6.68 18.41
N LEU A 396 -17.08 5.42 18.80
CA LEU A 396 -15.78 5.00 19.33
C LEU A 396 -14.67 5.25 18.30
N GLN A 397 -14.86 4.83 17.05
CA GLN A 397 -13.88 5.00 16.00
C GLN A 397 -13.54 6.48 15.75
N ALA A 398 -14.54 7.36 15.73
CA ALA A 398 -14.34 8.79 15.55
C ALA A 398 -13.49 9.39 16.69
N GLU A 399 -13.80 9.08 17.95
CA GLU A 399 -13.04 9.53 19.11
C GLU A 399 -11.60 9.02 19.10
N LEU A 400 -11.37 7.76 18.75
CA LEU A 400 -10.03 7.20 18.64
C LEU A 400 -9.23 7.81 17.49
N SER A 401 -9.89 8.15 16.38
CA SER A 401 -9.26 8.86 15.26
C SER A 401 -8.77 10.24 15.67
N GLU A 402 -9.51 10.97 16.50
CA GLU A 402 -9.07 12.26 17.05
C GLU A 402 -7.87 12.08 17.98
N ILE A 403 -7.91 11.10 18.90
CA ILE A 403 -6.81 10.81 19.82
C ILE A 403 -5.52 10.52 19.06
N VAL A 404 -5.61 9.69 18.01
CA VAL A 404 -4.45 9.31 17.19
C VAL A 404 -4.00 10.48 16.31
N GLY A 405 -4.93 11.19 15.67
CA GLY A 405 -4.64 12.27 14.71
C GLY A 405 -3.86 13.43 15.31
N VAL A 406 -4.21 13.85 16.53
CA VAL A 406 -3.51 14.96 17.24
C VAL A 406 -2.18 14.53 17.85
N ARG A 407 -1.87 13.23 17.88
CA ARG A 407 -0.67 12.66 18.54
C ARG A 407 0.19 11.79 17.62
N LEU A 408 0.20 12.05 16.33
CA LEU A 408 0.96 11.27 15.35
C LEU A 408 2.47 11.18 15.69
N ASN A 409 3.02 12.19 16.37
CA ASN A 409 4.42 12.26 16.75
C ASN A 409 4.68 11.87 18.22
N ALA A 410 3.65 11.51 18.98
CA ALA A 410 3.81 11.09 20.37
C ALA A 410 4.36 9.64 20.46
N PRO A 411 5.01 9.27 21.57
CA PRO A 411 5.44 7.89 21.80
C PRO A 411 4.27 6.91 21.66
N ARG A 412 4.48 5.80 20.94
CA ARG A 412 3.44 4.79 20.67
C ARG A 412 2.78 4.29 21.94
N ALA A 413 3.55 4.10 23.00
CA ALA A 413 3.06 3.65 24.31
C ALA A 413 2.08 4.64 24.96
N GLU A 414 2.31 5.95 24.80
CA GLU A 414 1.42 7.00 25.30
C GLU A 414 0.10 7.01 24.52
N VAL A 415 0.16 6.97 23.20
CA VAL A 415 -1.05 6.92 22.36
C VAL A 415 -1.85 5.64 22.65
N PHE A 416 -1.16 4.49 22.78
CA PHE A 416 -1.80 3.23 23.10
C PHE A 416 -2.50 3.27 24.47
N ALA A 417 -1.88 3.90 25.48
CA ALA A 417 -2.49 4.06 26.81
C ALA A 417 -3.82 4.83 26.73
N ARG A 418 -3.85 5.92 25.99
CA ARG A 418 -5.06 6.72 25.78
C ARG A 418 -6.16 5.93 25.04
N VAL A 419 -5.77 5.23 23.99
CA VAL A 419 -6.70 4.36 23.24
C VAL A 419 -7.25 3.27 24.16
N TRP A 420 -6.40 2.65 24.97
CA TRP A 420 -6.80 1.63 25.94
C TRP A 420 -7.83 2.13 26.95
N GLU A 421 -7.57 3.26 27.59
CA GLU A 421 -8.46 3.89 28.57
C GLU A 421 -9.82 4.25 27.95
N THR A 422 -9.80 4.90 26.78
CA THR A 422 -11.02 5.30 26.06
C THR A 422 -11.86 4.09 25.66
N ALA A 423 -11.26 3.06 25.09
CA ALA A 423 -11.97 1.87 24.66
C ALA A 423 -12.63 1.12 25.82
N HIS A 424 -11.94 0.97 26.96
CA HIS A 424 -12.50 0.33 28.14
C HIS A 424 -13.64 1.16 28.77
N ALA A 425 -13.49 2.48 28.84
CA ALA A 425 -14.54 3.38 29.31
C ALA A 425 -15.81 3.30 28.44
N ARG A 426 -15.65 3.29 27.12
CA ARG A 426 -16.79 3.18 26.19
C ARG A 426 -17.49 1.81 26.24
N ALA A 427 -16.75 0.76 26.53
CA ALA A 427 -17.32 -0.58 26.71
C ALA A 427 -17.94 -0.80 28.12
N ALA A 428 -17.88 0.20 28.99
CA ALA A 428 -18.30 0.10 30.43
C ALA A 428 -17.63 -1.09 31.16
N VAL A 429 -16.38 -1.40 30.81
CA VAL A 429 -15.59 -2.48 31.40
C VAL A 429 -14.39 -1.88 32.11
N ALA A 430 -14.12 -2.32 33.35
CA ALA A 430 -12.93 -1.89 34.08
C ALA A 430 -11.66 -2.22 33.27
N ALA A 431 -10.82 -1.22 33.07
CA ALA A 431 -9.54 -1.41 32.38
C ALA A 431 -8.62 -2.26 33.28
N PRO A 432 -8.19 -3.45 32.85
CA PRO A 432 -7.21 -4.21 33.62
C PRO A 432 -5.87 -3.47 33.65
N ALA A 433 -5.07 -3.72 34.68
CA ALA A 433 -3.71 -3.21 34.72
C ALA A 433 -2.95 -3.68 33.46
N ARG A 434 -2.35 -2.74 32.78
CA ARG A 434 -1.45 -3.03 31.66
C ARG A 434 -0.18 -3.68 32.20
N ARG A 435 0.44 -4.50 31.37
CA ARG A 435 1.79 -4.97 31.68
C ARG A 435 2.69 -3.75 31.92
N ASP A 436 3.38 -3.75 33.06
CA ASP A 436 4.51 -2.85 33.24
C ASP A 436 5.44 -3.11 32.05
N GLN A 437 5.54 -2.13 31.16
CA GLN A 437 6.57 -2.16 30.14
C GLN A 437 7.89 -2.08 30.89
N VAL A 438 8.42 -3.26 31.25
CA VAL A 438 9.81 -3.34 31.67
C VAL A 438 10.56 -2.74 30.48
N LEU A 439 11.19 -1.59 30.73
CA LEU A 439 12.14 -0.96 29.82
C LEU A 439 13.37 -1.88 29.70
N VAL A 440 13.15 -3.11 29.24
CA VAL A 440 14.22 -3.90 28.71
C VAL A 440 14.68 -3.10 27.49
N SER A 441 15.95 -2.76 27.47
CA SER A 441 16.66 -2.18 26.33
C SER A 441 16.43 -3.06 25.09
N ARG A 442 15.21 -3.02 24.54
CA ARG A 442 14.89 -3.62 23.24
C ARG A 442 15.46 -2.68 22.20
N THR A 443 16.17 -3.24 21.27
CA THR A 443 16.50 -2.56 20.02
C THR A 443 15.25 -1.84 19.56
N THR A 444 15.33 -0.51 19.50
CA THR A 444 14.22 0.35 19.07
C THR A 444 13.73 -0.18 17.74
N ILE A 445 12.43 -0.50 17.67
CA ILE A 445 11.87 -1.04 16.43
C ILE A 445 11.99 0.02 15.35
N PRO A 446 12.65 -0.27 14.22
CA PRO A 446 12.82 0.69 13.16
C PRO A 446 11.45 1.13 12.61
N TYR A 447 11.30 2.41 12.32
CA TYR A 447 10.08 2.94 11.70
C TYR A 447 10.41 4.01 10.66
N LEU A 448 9.62 4.04 9.61
CA LEU A 448 9.72 5.08 8.59
C LEU A 448 9.11 6.38 9.13
N ASN A 449 9.88 7.47 9.03
CA ASN A 449 9.40 8.83 9.30
C ASN A 449 8.51 9.31 8.15
N GLU A 450 7.36 8.68 8.03
CA GLU A 450 6.39 8.94 6.98
C GLU A 450 5.03 9.20 7.60
N PRO A 451 4.39 10.34 7.32
CA PRO A 451 3.00 10.51 7.70
C PRO A 451 2.16 9.52 6.88
N TRP A 452 1.47 8.62 7.55
CA TRP A 452 0.48 7.75 6.95
C TRP A 452 -0.75 8.58 6.60
N TYR A 453 -0.90 8.92 5.33
CA TYR A 453 -2.14 9.45 4.79
C TYR A 453 -2.80 8.34 3.95
N CYS A 454 -3.63 7.53 4.58
CA CYS A 454 -4.54 6.62 3.89
C CYS A 454 -5.94 7.20 3.86
#